data_1fe01c5e59d0a5a3f6a3b7ad21509c0d
#
_entry.id   1fe01c5e59d0a5a3f6a3b7ad21509c0d
#
_cell.length_a   1.000
_cell.length_b   1.000
_cell.length_c   1.000
_cell.angle_alpha   90.00
_cell.angle_beta   90.00
_cell.angle_gamma   90.00
#
_symmetry.space_group_name_H-M   'P 1'
#
loop_
_entity.id
_entity.type
_entity.pdbx_description
1 polymer ?
#
loop_
_entity_poly.entity_id
_entity_poly.type
_entity_poly.pdbx_seq_one_letter_code
_entity_poly.pdbx_strand_id
1 'polypeptide(L)'
;MDIKKRDFLATSLGIGAGLAAASSLTSASAQERSPAIHANTQPPTMDPNYKPRRINKAIELWEDGQPIYYNGAGMGPGIDPYAQGVKMARTWMDAINVEVEHNALDFMQLREFMRGLVDGGPTRSGHRTPAVFVETCIIALDEPYMRANSWVIEQLLDCGVHGIHMCHARDTGAVQVATQMACRYPFDRPGIAKLPMQGLRGSAPGYAAQMWGVTLNKYLHVADLWPLNPKGEVIFGVKIEDTYADKTVAGTMALPGIAMAEWGPGDHSYWLYGLEAHPEDGPAPRNLQDRPEMVAVRQRVLDLCKKNNVRFLNGGNNDPD
;
A
#
# COMPACT_ATOMS: atom_id res chain seq x y z
N MET A 1 -42.98 16.51 -31.02
CA MET A 1 -43.17 15.77 -29.77
C MET A 1 -41.89 15.97 -28.95
N ASP A 2 -41.96 16.99 -28.08
CA ASP A 2 -40.76 17.46 -27.33
C ASP A 2 -40.45 16.53 -26.17
N ILE A 3 -39.20 16.01 -26.14
CA ILE A 3 -38.67 15.29 -24.97
C ILE A 3 -37.79 16.26 -24.19
N LYS A 4 -38.30 16.73 -23.07
CA LYS A 4 -37.64 17.62 -22.12
C LYS A 4 -36.36 16.96 -21.57
N LYS A 5 -35.26 17.69 -21.68
CA LYS A 5 -34.02 17.43 -20.96
C LYS A 5 -34.31 17.44 -19.47
N ARG A 6 -34.01 16.35 -18.79
CA ARG A 6 -33.89 16.29 -17.33
C ARG A 6 -32.45 16.50 -16.94
N ASP A 7 -32.22 17.54 -16.18
CA ASP A 7 -30.93 17.86 -15.57
C ASP A 7 -30.60 16.77 -14.55
N PHE A 8 -29.50 16.07 -14.80
CA PHE A 8 -28.86 15.22 -13.83
C PHE A 8 -27.89 16.07 -13.02
N LEU A 9 -28.30 16.45 -11.82
CA LEU A 9 -27.40 17.03 -10.83
C LEU A 9 -26.45 15.94 -10.35
N ALA A 10 -25.18 16.07 -10.71
CA ALA A 10 -24.10 15.28 -10.18
C ALA A 10 -23.89 15.66 -8.70
N THR A 11 -24.26 14.77 -7.81
CA THR A 11 -23.84 14.85 -6.40
C THR A 11 -22.50 14.16 -6.27
N SER A 12 -21.42 14.92 -6.31
CA SER A 12 -20.10 14.46 -5.92
C SER A 12 -20.09 14.26 -4.42
N LEU A 13 -20.04 13.02 -3.97
CA LEU A 13 -19.72 12.69 -2.58
C LEU A 13 -18.23 12.95 -2.34
N GLY A 14 -17.93 14.15 -1.89
CA GLY A 14 -16.65 14.46 -1.29
C GLY A 14 -16.57 13.79 0.08
N ILE A 15 -15.54 12.99 0.30
CA ILE A 15 -15.14 12.56 1.64
C ILE A 15 -14.62 13.80 2.36
N GLY A 16 -15.52 14.47 3.09
CA GLY A 16 -15.22 15.64 3.86
C GLY A 16 -14.71 15.25 5.24
N ALA A 17 -13.55 15.78 5.59
CA ALA A 17 -13.09 15.82 6.97
C ALA A 17 -14.13 16.53 7.85
N GLY A 18 -14.70 15.79 8.80
CA GLY A 18 -15.65 16.35 9.76
C GLY A 18 -14.94 17.18 10.81
N LEU A 19 -15.17 18.49 10.77
CA LEU A 19 -14.90 19.39 11.90
C LEU A 19 -15.92 19.13 13.01
N ALA A 20 -15.44 18.69 14.16
CA ALA A 20 -16.25 18.53 15.36
C ALA A 20 -16.58 19.90 15.97
N ALA A 21 -17.87 20.21 16.10
CA ALA A 21 -18.34 21.29 16.96
C ALA A 21 -18.47 20.79 18.40
N ALA A 22 -17.77 21.46 19.30
CA ALA A 22 -17.80 21.19 20.73
C ALA A 22 -19.10 21.67 21.36
N SER A 23 -19.78 20.81 22.11
CA SER A 23 -20.71 21.21 23.16
C SER A 23 -20.27 20.56 24.46
N SER A 24 -20.02 21.43 25.43
CA SER A 24 -19.56 21.15 26.78
C SER A 24 -20.59 20.40 27.63
N LEU A 25 -20.18 19.34 28.31
CA LEU A 25 -20.72 18.94 29.61
C LEU A 25 -19.58 18.36 30.46
N THR A 26 -19.41 19.01 31.59
CA THR A 26 -18.44 18.72 32.64
C THR A 26 -18.82 17.48 33.43
N SER A 27 -17.86 16.56 33.59
CA SER A 27 -17.72 15.76 34.82
C SER A 27 -16.26 15.31 34.96
N ALA A 28 -15.69 15.67 36.11
CA ALA A 28 -14.31 15.39 36.45
C ALA A 28 -14.09 13.95 36.86
N SER A 29 -13.13 13.28 36.22
CA SER A 29 -12.37 12.20 36.84
C SER A 29 -10.91 12.38 36.40
N ALA A 30 -10.01 12.46 37.42
CA ALA A 30 -8.59 12.64 37.19
C ALA A 30 -8.02 11.39 36.50
N GLN A 31 -7.67 11.56 35.26
CA GLN A 31 -6.86 10.59 34.52
C GLN A 31 -5.49 11.25 34.31
N GLU A 32 -4.46 10.59 34.80
CA GLU A 32 -3.08 11.04 34.70
C GLU A 32 -2.78 11.32 33.21
N ARG A 33 -2.44 12.56 32.91
CA ARG A 33 -2.02 12.98 31.58
C ARG A 33 -0.63 12.44 31.34
N SER A 34 -0.50 11.52 30.41
CA SER A 34 0.79 11.26 29.76
C SER A 34 1.40 12.59 29.31
N PRO A 35 2.73 12.77 29.44
CA PRO A 35 3.35 14.02 29.05
C PRO A 35 3.08 14.30 27.58
N ALA A 36 2.45 15.42 27.30
CA ALA A 36 2.24 15.90 25.95
C ALA A 36 3.60 16.00 25.27
N ILE A 37 3.82 15.19 24.25
CA ILE A 37 4.91 15.40 23.31
C ILE A 37 4.60 16.73 22.64
N HIS A 38 5.29 17.78 23.07
CA HIS A 38 5.27 19.05 22.36
C HIS A 38 5.93 18.79 21.01
N ALA A 39 5.11 18.50 20.01
CA ALA A 39 5.54 18.51 18.63
C ALA A 39 6.11 19.90 18.35
N ASN A 40 7.42 20.00 18.31
CA ASN A 40 8.10 21.13 17.74
C ASN A 40 7.80 21.07 16.24
N THR A 41 6.76 21.77 15.82
CA THR A 41 6.12 21.66 14.51
C THR A 41 6.90 22.37 13.39
N GLN A 42 8.17 22.60 13.55
CA GLN A 42 9.02 22.86 12.40
C GLN A 42 9.44 21.52 11.80
N PRO A 43 9.14 21.28 10.52
CA PRO A 43 9.69 20.10 9.86
C PRO A 43 11.21 20.16 10.04
N PRO A 44 11.84 19.03 10.39
CA PRO A 44 13.30 19.01 10.56
C PRO A 44 13.91 19.65 9.33
N THR A 45 14.78 20.63 9.54
CA THR A 45 15.53 21.27 8.45
C THR A 45 16.34 20.15 7.81
N MET A 46 15.93 19.76 6.60
CA MET A 46 16.63 18.70 5.87
C MET A 46 18.06 19.13 5.63
N ASP A 47 18.99 18.23 5.93
CA ASP A 47 20.38 18.41 5.54
C ASP A 47 20.42 18.66 4.02
N PRO A 48 20.82 19.84 3.53
CA PRO A 48 20.86 20.12 2.09
C PRO A 48 21.83 19.21 1.34
N ASN A 49 22.71 18.50 2.04
CA ASN A 49 23.65 17.53 1.50
C ASN A 49 23.15 16.08 1.57
N TYR A 50 21.98 15.87 2.17
CA TYR A 50 21.43 14.52 2.28
C TYR A 50 21.19 13.92 0.89
N LYS A 51 21.72 12.71 0.70
CA LYS A 51 21.49 11.91 -0.50
C LYS A 51 20.80 10.60 -0.12
N PRO A 52 19.64 10.30 -0.71
CA PRO A 52 18.97 9.04 -0.48
C PRO A 52 19.89 7.85 -0.68
N ARG A 53 19.88 6.91 0.26
CA ARG A 53 20.63 5.65 0.22
C ARG A 53 19.87 4.58 -0.57
N ARG A 54 18.54 4.73 -0.62
CA ARG A 54 17.61 3.83 -1.29
C ARG A 54 16.87 4.55 -2.42
N ILE A 55 16.43 3.78 -3.39
CA ILE A 55 15.45 4.24 -4.39
C ILE A 55 14.09 4.33 -3.74
N ASN A 56 13.72 3.30 -2.97
CA ASN A 56 12.45 3.21 -2.26
C ASN A 56 12.54 3.91 -0.90
N LYS A 57 11.88 5.06 -0.79
CA LYS A 57 11.85 5.87 0.44
C LYS A 57 11.33 5.10 1.66
N ALA A 58 10.33 4.25 1.47
CA ALA A 58 9.75 3.49 2.58
C ALA A 58 10.75 2.49 3.17
N ILE A 59 11.54 1.82 2.32
CA ILE A 59 12.60 0.91 2.77
C ILE A 59 13.65 1.68 3.58
N GLU A 60 14.05 2.85 3.10
CA GLU A 60 15.06 3.67 3.80
C GLU A 60 14.60 4.04 5.22
N LEU A 61 13.36 4.50 5.35
CA LEU A 61 12.78 4.86 6.64
C LEU A 61 12.68 3.63 7.57
N TRP A 62 12.25 2.49 7.06
CA TRP A 62 12.16 1.26 7.85
C TRP A 62 13.53 0.74 8.31
N GLU A 63 14.58 0.90 7.50
CA GLU A 63 15.95 0.58 7.90
C GLU A 63 16.48 1.52 8.99
N ASP A 64 15.99 2.75 9.02
CA ASP A 64 16.29 3.73 10.06
C ASP A 64 15.39 3.60 11.30
N GLY A 65 14.53 2.57 11.34
CA GLY A 65 13.59 2.35 12.45
C GLY A 65 12.44 3.38 12.50
N GLN A 66 12.20 4.09 11.40
CA GLN A 66 11.15 5.10 11.29
C GLN A 66 9.84 4.47 10.79
N PRO A 67 8.68 4.95 11.24
CA PRO A 67 7.42 4.64 10.61
C PRO A 67 7.34 5.30 9.23
N ILE A 68 6.42 4.82 8.40
CA ILE A 68 6.03 5.49 7.15
C ILE A 68 4.59 5.97 7.24
N TYR A 69 4.32 7.07 6.59
CA TYR A 69 2.97 7.58 6.38
C TYR A 69 2.61 7.46 4.90
N TYR A 70 1.45 6.88 4.62
CA TYR A 70 0.97 6.75 3.25
C TYR A 70 -0.50 7.16 3.15
N ASN A 71 -0.92 7.50 1.93
CA ASN A 71 -2.32 7.75 1.61
C ASN A 71 -2.55 7.47 0.13
N GLY A 72 -3.82 7.36 -0.26
CA GLY A 72 -4.23 7.07 -1.62
C GLY A 72 -3.96 8.20 -2.61
N ALA A 73 -3.63 7.85 -3.84
CA ALA A 73 -3.77 8.72 -4.99
C ALA A 73 -5.15 8.50 -5.60
N GLY A 74 -5.95 9.55 -5.71
CA GLY A 74 -7.16 9.49 -6.52
C GLY A 74 -6.80 9.29 -7.99
N MET A 75 -7.23 8.17 -8.57
CA MET A 75 -7.15 7.88 -9.99
C MET A 75 -8.55 7.46 -10.46
N GLY A 76 -9.02 7.98 -11.59
CA GLY A 76 -10.35 7.67 -12.06
C GLY A 76 -10.91 8.69 -13.03
N PRO A 77 -12.19 8.60 -13.41
CA PRO A 77 -12.82 9.49 -14.38
C PRO A 77 -12.64 10.96 -14.01
N GLY A 78 -12.16 11.77 -14.95
CA GLY A 78 -11.95 13.21 -14.77
C GLY A 78 -10.65 13.61 -14.07
N ILE A 79 -9.81 12.67 -13.68
CA ILE A 79 -8.47 12.94 -13.13
C ILE A 79 -7.43 12.73 -14.23
N ASP A 80 -6.62 13.74 -14.48
CA ASP A 80 -5.41 13.61 -15.30
C ASP A 80 -4.32 12.95 -14.44
N PRO A 81 -3.90 11.71 -14.75
CA PRO A 81 -2.95 10.97 -13.93
C PRO A 81 -1.56 11.62 -13.92
N TYR A 82 -1.12 12.22 -15.02
CA TYR A 82 0.15 12.93 -15.07
C TYR A 82 0.13 14.17 -14.16
N ALA A 83 -0.89 15.02 -14.29
CA ALA A 83 -1.02 16.21 -13.46
C ALA A 83 -1.16 15.86 -11.97
N GLN A 84 -1.86 14.76 -11.65
CA GLN A 84 -1.94 14.24 -10.29
C GLN A 84 -0.57 13.80 -9.78
N GLY A 85 0.22 13.11 -10.59
CA GLY A 85 1.60 12.73 -10.27
C GLY A 85 2.47 13.93 -9.96
N VAL A 86 2.46 14.96 -10.83
CA VAL A 86 3.21 16.22 -10.60
C VAL A 86 2.82 16.86 -9.27
N LYS A 87 1.52 16.94 -8.98
CA LYS A 87 1.00 17.49 -7.72
C LYS A 87 1.48 16.71 -6.50
N MET A 88 1.54 15.38 -6.59
CA MET A 88 1.88 14.51 -5.46
C MET A 88 3.39 14.27 -5.29
N ALA A 89 4.22 14.66 -6.25
CA ALA A 89 5.67 14.42 -6.21
C ALA A 89 6.36 14.97 -4.96
N ARG A 90 5.87 16.08 -4.42
CA ARG A 90 6.40 16.74 -3.22
C ARG A 90 5.44 16.66 -2.04
N THR A 91 4.62 15.62 -2.01
CA THR A 91 3.74 15.35 -0.87
C THR A 91 4.55 15.20 0.43
N TRP A 92 3.88 15.41 1.57
CA TRP A 92 4.46 15.10 2.88
C TRP A 92 4.53 13.59 3.15
N MET A 93 3.71 12.81 2.44
CA MET A 93 3.64 11.35 2.60
C MET A 93 4.96 10.67 2.16
N ASP A 94 5.24 9.55 2.79
CA ASP A 94 6.42 8.74 2.47
C ASP A 94 6.14 7.77 1.34
N ALA A 95 4.88 7.31 1.26
CA ALA A 95 4.40 6.44 0.22
C ALA A 95 3.02 6.87 -0.28
N ILE A 96 2.71 6.48 -1.51
CA ILE A 96 1.42 6.69 -2.16
C ILE A 96 0.85 5.32 -2.50
N ASN A 97 -0.39 5.09 -2.11
CA ASN A 97 -1.15 3.91 -2.51
C ASN A 97 -1.99 4.22 -3.75
N VAL A 98 -1.81 3.46 -4.81
CA VAL A 98 -2.67 3.47 -5.99
C VAL A 98 -3.60 2.27 -5.87
N GLU A 99 -4.85 2.56 -5.55
CA GLU A 99 -5.87 1.54 -5.35
C GLU A 99 -6.52 1.18 -6.69
N VAL A 100 -6.42 -0.09 -7.09
CA VAL A 100 -7.09 -0.67 -8.25
C VAL A 100 -7.92 -1.91 -7.91
N GLU A 101 -8.15 -2.17 -6.63
CA GLU A 101 -9.06 -3.22 -6.18
C GLU A 101 -10.50 -2.89 -6.56
N HIS A 102 -10.92 -1.65 -6.26
CA HIS A 102 -12.26 -1.14 -6.52
C HIS A 102 -12.31 -0.13 -7.67
N ASN A 103 -11.15 0.19 -8.25
CA ASN A 103 -11.02 1.09 -9.39
C ASN A 103 -10.52 0.34 -10.63
N ALA A 104 -10.63 0.99 -11.77
CA ALA A 104 -10.20 0.40 -13.03
C ALA A 104 -8.68 0.19 -13.06
N LEU A 105 -8.26 -1.03 -13.40
CA LEU A 105 -6.87 -1.31 -13.72
C LEU A 105 -6.52 -0.71 -15.09
N ASP A 106 -5.68 0.33 -15.08
CA ASP A 106 -5.19 0.99 -16.29
C ASP A 106 -3.67 1.23 -16.19
N PHE A 107 -2.91 0.39 -16.84
CA PHE A 107 -1.45 0.49 -16.83
C PHE A 107 -0.93 1.77 -17.49
N MET A 108 -1.64 2.32 -18.48
CA MET A 108 -1.20 3.56 -19.12
C MET A 108 -1.41 4.76 -18.21
N GLN A 109 -2.53 4.83 -17.50
CA GLN A 109 -2.75 5.87 -16.49
C GLN A 109 -1.71 5.77 -15.36
N LEU A 110 -1.39 4.54 -14.91
CA LEU A 110 -0.34 4.35 -13.90
C LEU A 110 1.03 4.82 -14.39
N ARG A 111 1.39 4.54 -15.65
CA ARG A 111 2.64 5.05 -16.24
C ARG A 111 2.67 6.57 -16.31
N GLU A 112 1.58 7.21 -16.71
CA GLU A 112 1.49 8.68 -16.73
C GLU A 112 1.59 9.28 -15.32
N PHE A 113 0.96 8.64 -14.33
CA PHE A 113 1.09 9.04 -12.93
C PHE A 113 2.56 8.95 -12.45
N MET A 114 3.23 7.82 -12.71
CA MET A 114 4.65 7.65 -12.36
C MET A 114 5.55 8.67 -13.06
N ARG A 115 5.29 8.97 -14.33
CA ARG A 115 5.99 10.03 -15.08
C ARG A 115 5.77 11.39 -14.44
N GLY A 116 4.53 11.70 -14.06
CA GLY A 116 4.20 12.95 -13.37
C GLY A 116 4.94 13.10 -12.03
N LEU A 117 5.05 12.01 -11.25
CA LEU A 117 5.84 12.00 -10.01
C LEU A 117 7.31 12.32 -10.26
N VAL A 118 7.90 11.75 -11.32
CA VAL A 118 9.30 12.01 -11.68
C VAL A 118 9.49 13.47 -12.10
N ASP A 119 8.62 13.99 -12.95
CA ASP A 119 8.75 15.33 -13.50
C ASP A 119 8.46 16.43 -12.45
N GLY A 120 7.59 16.14 -11.48
CA GLY A 120 7.29 17.03 -10.35
C GLY A 120 8.29 16.96 -9.19
N GLY A 121 9.15 15.91 -9.18
CA GLY A 121 10.13 15.66 -8.11
C GLY A 121 11.39 16.54 -8.16
N PRO A 122 12.38 16.22 -7.38
CA PRO A 122 12.42 15.19 -6.33
C PRO A 122 11.52 15.51 -5.13
N THR A 123 11.33 14.51 -4.25
CA THR A 123 10.66 14.69 -2.97
C THR A 123 11.43 15.67 -2.07
N ARG A 124 10.81 16.08 -0.97
CA ARG A 124 11.50 16.93 0.03
C ARG A 124 12.72 16.25 0.66
N SER A 125 12.72 14.90 0.72
CA SER A 125 13.86 14.11 1.19
C SER A 125 14.87 13.76 0.10
N GLY A 126 14.77 14.36 -1.08
CA GLY A 126 15.72 14.13 -2.18
C GLY A 126 15.54 12.83 -2.94
N HIS A 127 14.59 11.96 -2.54
CA HIS A 127 14.24 10.77 -3.34
C HIS A 127 13.61 11.20 -4.67
N ARG A 128 13.82 10.42 -5.70
CA ARG A 128 13.31 10.72 -7.04
C ARG A 128 11.79 10.85 -7.07
N THR A 129 11.09 9.96 -6.34
CA THR A 129 9.65 9.98 -6.12
C THR A 129 9.34 9.51 -4.70
N PRO A 130 8.13 9.75 -4.14
CA PRO A 130 7.64 8.95 -3.04
C PRO A 130 7.65 7.47 -3.41
N ALA A 131 7.65 6.56 -2.43
CA ALA A 131 7.37 5.16 -2.73
C ALA A 131 5.94 5.02 -3.27
N VAL A 132 5.72 4.16 -4.27
CA VAL A 132 4.38 3.91 -4.82
C VAL A 132 4.06 2.44 -4.68
N PHE A 133 2.98 2.13 -3.97
CA PHE A 133 2.41 0.80 -3.84
C PHE A 133 1.14 0.72 -4.68
N VAL A 134 0.86 -0.45 -5.24
CA VAL A 134 -0.40 -0.71 -5.94
C VAL A 134 -1.18 -1.75 -5.17
N GLU A 135 -2.35 -1.35 -4.73
CA GLU A 135 -3.37 -2.21 -4.13
C GLU A 135 -4.11 -2.92 -5.26
N THR A 136 -3.96 -4.25 -5.31
CA THR A 136 -4.23 -5.00 -6.54
C THR A 136 -5.69 -5.40 -6.71
N CYS A 137 -6.18 -5.38 -7.97
CA CYS A 137 -7.48 -5.94 -8.35
C CYS A 137 -7.49 -7.48 -8.42
N ILE A 138 -6.32 -8.13 -8.42
CA ILE A 138 -6.22 -9.58 -8.29
C ILE A 138 -6.01 -9.94 -6.83
N ILE A 139 -6.77 -10.91 -6.37
CA ILE A 139 -6.69 -11.41 -5.00
C ILE A 139 -5.82 -12.67 -4.94
N ALA A 140 -5.27 -12.99 -3.78
CA ALA A 140 -4.56 -14.26 -3.60
C ALA A 140 -5.55 -15.41 -3.31
N LEU A 141 -6.43 -15.70 -4.29
CA LEU A 141 -7.53 -16.65 -4.14
C LEU A 141 -7.04 -18.08 -3.92
N ASP A 142 -6.24 -18.58 -4.87
CA ASP A 142 -5.56 -19.87 -4.85
C ASP A 142 -4.35 -19.86 -5.79
N GLU A 143 -3.52 -20.90 -5.73
CA GLU A 143 -2.30 -21.00 -6.55
C GLU A 143 -2.59 -21.04 -8.06
N PRO A 144 -3.54 -21.83 -8.60
CA PRO A 144 -3.89 -21.81 -10.01
C PRO A 144 -4.35 -20.44 -10.51
N TYR A 145 -5.21 -19.77 -9.77
CA TYR A 145 -5.67 -18.42 -10.10
C TYR A 145 -4.50 -17.43 -10.15
N MET A 146 -3.61 -17.46 -9.17
CA MET A 146 -2.47 -16.54 -9.14
C MET A 146 -1.48 -16.83 -10.26
N ARG A 147 -1.23 -18.10 -10.61
CA ARG A 147 -0.40 -18.47 -11.77
C ARG A 147 -0.96 -17.92 -13.08
N ALA A 148 -2.28 -18.00 -13.27
CA ALA A 148 -2.95 -17.48 -14.47
C ALA A 148 -2.92 -15.95 -14.55
N ASN A 149 -2.83 -15.25 -13.42
CA ASN A 149 -2.88 -13.79 -13.33
C ASN A 149 -1.54 -13.13 -12.93
N SER A 150 -0.45 -13.88 -12.84
CA SER A 150 0.88 -13.36 -12.46
C SER A 150 1.33 -12.19 -13.33
N TRP A 151 0.95 -12.17 -14.61
CA TRP A 151 1.25 -11.11 -15.55
C TRP A 151 0.78 -9.72 -15.11
N VAL A 152 -0.30 -9.64 -14.30
CA VAL A 152 -0.78 -8.37 -13.77
C VAL A 152 0.28 -7.73 -12.86
N ILE A 153 0.86 -8.53 -11.94
CA ILE A 153 1.93 -8.07 -11.03
C ILE A 153 3.17 -7.65 -11.84
N GLU A 154 3.54 -8.45 -12.83
CA GLU A 154 4.68 -8.14 -13.70
C GLU A 154 4.49 -6.81 -14.42
N GLN A 155 3.30 -6.57 -15.00
CA GLN A 155 2.98 -5.30 -15.68
C GLN A 155 2.89 -4.11 -14.72
N LEU A 156 2.37 -4.29 -13.51
CA LEU A 156 2.37 -3.25 -12.49
C LEU A 156 3.80 -2.82 -12.14
N LEU A 157 4.68 -3.78 -11.87
CA LEU A 157 6.09 -3.49 -11.58
C LEU A 157 6.80 -2.83 -12.77
N ASP A 158 6.46 -3.20 -14.00
CA ASP A 158 7.00 -2.61 -15.22
C ASP A 158 6.45 -1.18 -15.51
N CYS A 159 5.43 -0.74 -14.77
CA CYS A 159 5.04 0.66 -14.70
C CYS A 159 6.00 1.52 -13.83
N GLY A 160 6.93 0.89 -13.11
CA GLY A 160 7.93 1.56 -12.29
C GLY A 160 7.50 1.83 -10.85
N VAL A 161 6.44 1.18 -10.37
CA VAL A 161 6.02 1.25 -8.96
C VAL A 161 7.03 0.57 -8.05
N HIS A 162 6.97 0.87 -6.76
CA HIS A 162 7.93 0.43 -5.76
C HIS A 162 7.43 -0.76 -4.92
N GLY A 163 6.19 -1.12 -5.09
CA GLY A 163 5.63 -2.25 -4.35
C GLY A 163 4.25 -2.69 -4.83
N ILE A 164 3.92 -3.89 -4.40
CA ILE A 164 2.62 -4.53 -4.60
C ILE A 164 1.98 -4.70 -3.22
N HIS A 165 0.73 -4.32 -3.10
CA HIS A 165 -0.10 -4.53 -1.93
C HIS A 165 -1.25 -5.47 -2.33
N MET A 166 -1.09 -6.75 -2.02
CA MET A 166 -1.98 -7.82 -2.45
C MET A 166 -3.23 -7.85 -1.59
N CYS A 167 -4.39 -7.59 -2.20
CA CYS A 167 -5.68 -7.68 -1.53
C CYS A 167 -6.07 -9.13 -1.27
N HIS A 168 -6.86 -9.37 -0.24
CA HIS A 168 -7.43 -10.67 0.10
C HIS A 168 -6.42 -11.83 0.03
N ALA A 169 -5.42 -11.81 0.91
CA ALA A 169 -4.36 -12.82 0.96
C ALA A 169 -4.87 -14.17 1.50
N ARG A 170 -5.77 -14.82 0.75
CA ARG A 170 -6.57 -15.99 1.17
C ARG A 170 -5.82 -17.29 1.18
N ASP A 171 -4.83 -17.45 0.32
CA ASP A 171 -4.08 -18.69 0.16
C ASP A 171 -2.58 -18.44 0.18
N THR A 172 -1.86 -19.16 1.06
CA THR A 172 -0.42 -19.03 1.20
C THR A 172 0.34 -19.43 -0.08
N GLY A 173 -0.13 -20.45 -0.82
CA GLY A 173 0.46 -20.86 -2.09
C GLY A 173 0.29 -19.79 -3.16
N ALA A 174 -0.88 -19.12 -3.22
CA ALA A 174 -1.11 -17.99 -4.10
C ALA A 174 -0.15 -16.82 -3.79
N VAL A 175 0.00 -16.45 -2.52
CA VAL A 175 0.96 -15.41 -2.10
C VAL A 175 2.40 -15.82 -2.43
N GLN A 176 2.72 -17.11 -2.31
CA GLN A 176 4.03 -17.64 -2.69
C GLN A 176 4.28 -17.50 -4.21
N VAL A 177 3.28 -17.78 -5.05
CA VAL A 177 3.37 -17.55 -6.50
C VAL A 177 3.58 -16.05 -6.79
N ALA A 178 2.79 -15.18 -6.17
CA ALA A 178 2.91 -13.73 -6.36
C ALA A 178 4.33 -13.23 -6.03
N THR A 179 4.86 -13.63 -4.87
CA THR A 179 6.17 -13.18 -4.41
C THR A 179 7.32 -13.82 -5.19
N GLN A 180 7.29 -15.14 -5.41
CA GLN A 180 8.44 -15.87 -5.93
C GLN A 180 8.47 -15.93 -7.46
N MET A 181 7.30 -15.96 -8.12
CA MET A 181 7.22 -16.01 -9.58
C MET A 181 6.98 -14.63 -10.18
N ALA A 182 5.88 -13.97 -9.81
CA ALA A 182 5.48 -12.73 -10.48
C ALA A 182 6.38 -11.52 -10.15
N CYS A 183 6.89 -11.42 -8.93
CA CYS A 183 7.74 -10.29 -8.54
C CYS A 183 9.21 -10.43 -8.93
N ARG A 184 9.67 -11.61 -9.28
CA ARG A 184 11.12 -11.86 -9.40
C ARG A 184 11.56 -12.23 -10.82
N TYR A 185 12.85 -12.04 -11.06
CA TYR A 185 13.54 -12.43 -12.29
C TYR A 185 13.96 -13.91 -12.23
N PRO A 186 14.13 -14.59 -13.39
CA PRO A 186 14.38 -16.03 -13.46
C PRO A 186 15.83 -16.46 -13.16
N PHE A 187 16.58 -15.65 -12.43
CA PHE A 187 17.98 -15.96 -12.10
C PHE A 187 18.23 -15.86 -10.60
N ASP A 188 19.13 -16.72 -10.13
CA ASP A 188 19.59 -16.71 -8.75
C ASP A 188 20.45 -15.46 -8.49
N ARG A 189 20.40 -14.96 -7.26
CA ARG A 189 21.19 -13.79 -6.85
C ARG A 189 22.22 -14.21 -5.81
N PRO A 190 23.49 -13.82 -5.97
CA PRO A 190 24.52 -14.15 -4.98
C PRO A 190 24.15 -13.67 -3.57
N GLY A 191 24.25 -14.56 -2.60
CA GLY A 191 23.93 -14.28 -1.20
C GLY A 191 22.45 -14.29 -0.83
N ILE A 192 21.56 -14.51 -1.81
CA ILE A 192 20.12 -14.67 -1.56
C ILE A 192 19.77 -16.16 -1.62
N ALA A 193 19.00 -16.62 -0.62
CA ALA A 193 18.55 -18.00 -0.58
C ALA A 193 17.73 -18.36 -1.84
N LYS A 194 18.04 -19.53 -2.41
CA LYS A 194 17.26 -20.07 -3.52
C LYS A 194 15.84 -20.39 -3.04
N LEU A 195 14.88 -19.88 -3.79
CA LEU A 195 13.47 -20.14 -3.50
C LEU A 195 12.94 -21.33 -4.30
N PRO A 196 11.84 -21.98 -3.83
CA PRO A 196 11.24 -23.11 -4.53
C PRO A 196 10.75 -22.80 -5.94
N MET A 197 10.29 -21.55 -6.19
CA MET A 197 9.74 -21.15 -7.48
C MET A 197 10.72 -20.23 -8.22
N GLN A 198 10.77 -20.36 -9.53
CA GLN A 198 11.56 -19.49 -10.40
C GLN A 198 10.75 -18.25 -10.77
N GLY A 199 11.39 -17.09 -10.79
CA GLY A 199 10.79 -15.84 -11.27
C GLY A 199 10.45 -15.86 -12.74
N LEU A 200 9.47 -15.05 -13.16
CA LEU A 200 8.96 -15.00 -14.53
C LEU A 200 9.21 -13.65 -15.23
N ARG A 201 9.63 -12.60 -14.48
CA ARG A 201 9.79 -11.27 -15.09
C ARG A 201 10.78 -11.28 -16.27
N GLY A 202 10.39 -10.57 -17.32
CA GLY A 202 11.20 -10.41 -18.53
C GLY A 202 12.37 -9.43 -18.37
N SER A 203 13.32 -9.45 -19.32
CA SER A 203 14.59 -8.71 -19.25
C SER A 203 14.55 -7.27 -19.74
N ALA A 204 13.39 -6.73 -20.13
CA ALA A 204 13.29 -5.42 -20.78
C ALA A 204 12.39 -4.38 -20.05
N PRO A 205 12.49 -4.22 -18.72
CA PRO A 205 11.70 -3.23 -17.97
C PRO A 205 12.29 -1.81 -18.12
N GLY A 206 12.53 -1.38 -19.36
CA GLY A 206 13.21 -0.09 -19.63
C GLY A 206 12.45 1.10 -19.09
N TYR A 207 11.11 1.07 -19.16
CA TYR A 207 10.29 2.16 -18.60
C TYR A 207 10.45 2.24 -17.06
N ALA A 208 10.36 1.12 -16.37
CA ALA A 208 10.51 1.08 -14.90
C ALA A 208 11.92 1.56 -14.47
N ALA A 209 12.97 1.14 -15.19
CA ALA A 209 14.33 1.62 -14.96
C ALA A 209 14.45 3.15 -15.12
N GLN A 210 13.78 3.71 -16.13
CA GLN A 210 13.72 5.16 -16.35
C GLN A 210 12.99 5.87 -15.20
N MET A 211 11.86 5.34 -14.73
CA MET A 211 11.13 5.92 -13.59
C MET A 211 11.99 5.93 -12.33
N TRP A 212 12.74 4.87 -12.08
CA TRP A 212 13.67 4.80 -10.95
C TRP A 212 14.96 5.62 -11.14
N GLY A 213 15.22 6.13 -12.34
CA GLY A 213 16.42 6.92 -12.65
C GLY A 213 17.71 6.11 -12.66
N VAL A 214 17.63 4.83 -13.02
CA VAL A 214 18.77 3.91 -13.06
C VAL A 214 18.93 3.27 -14.44
N THR A 215 20.11 2.71 -14.69
CA THR A 215 20.31 1.90 -15.90
C THR A 215 19.48 0.61 -15.84
N LEU A 216 19.14 0.04 -17.00
CA LEU A 216 18.45 -1.23 -17.08
C LEU A 216 19.16 -2.33 -16.26
N ASN A 217 20.47 -2.44 -16.42
CA ASN A 217 21.25 -3.42 -15.65
C ASN A 217 21.14 -3.20 -14.14
N LYS A 218 21.25 -1.95 -13.68
CA LYS A 218 21.06 -1.63 -12.24
C LYS A 218 19.66 -2.02 -11.77
N TYR A 219 18.63 -1.70 -12.56
CA TYR A 219 17.27 -2.08 -12.25
C TYR A 219 17.12 -3.59 -12.08
N LEU A 220 17.61 -4.39 -13.03
CA LEU A 220 17.56 -5.85 -12.94
C LEU A 220 18.22 -6.41 -11.68
N HIS A 221 19.22 -5.71 -11.14
CA HIS A 221 19.90 -6.12 -9.91
C HIS A 221 19.13 -5.76 -8.64
N VAL A 222 18.43 -4.62 -8.60
CA VAL A 222 17.79 -4.11 -7.38
C VAL A 222 16.27 -4.25 -7.36
N ALA A 223 15.62 -4.48 -8.51
CA ALA A 223 14.17 -4.74 -8.56
C ALA A 223 13.86 -6.18 -8.10
N ASP A 224 14.06 -6.41 -6.83
CA ASP A 224 13.84 -7.66 -6.11
C ASP A 224 13.22 -7.36 -4.74
N LEU A 225 12.63 -8.35 -4.12
CA LEU A 225 11.89 -8.18 -2.87
C LEU A 225 12.81 -7.87 -1.69
N TRP A 226 12.53 -6.76 -1.00
CA TRP A 226 13.04 -6.49 0.33
C TRP A 226 12.05 -7.05 1.38
N PRO A 227 12.48 -7.64 2.51
CA PRO A 227 13.86 -7.78 2.98
C PRO A 227 14.54 -9.08 2.54
N LEU A 228 13.92 -9.94 1.72
CA LEU A 228 14.52 -11.17 1.21
C LEU A 228 15.89 -10.89 0.58
N ASN A 229 15.93 -9.90 -0.28
CA ASN A 229 17.15 -9.33 -0.80
C ASN A 229 17.44 -8.01 -0.05
N PRO A 230 18.49 -7.93 0.78
CA PRO A 230 18.83 -6.70 1.50
C PRO A 230 19.11 -5.49 0.59
N LYS A 231 19.42 -5.72 -0.69
CA LYS A 231 19.62 -4.68 -1.71
C LYS A 231 18.39 -4.51 -2.61
N GLY A 232 17.31 -5.23 -2.31
CA GLY A 232 16.04 -5.12 -3.03
C GLY A 232 15.37 -3.77 -2.79
N GLU A 233 14.64 -3.30 -3.79
CA GLU A 233 13.93 -2.02 -3.76
C GLU A 233 12.43 -2.20 -3.98
N VAL A 234 11.95 -3.45 -4.05
CA VAL A 234 10.53 -3.78 -4.20
C VAL A 234 9.95 -4.24 -2.87
N ILE A 235 8.83 -3.67 -2.47
CA ILE A 235 8.05 -4.07 -1.32
C ILE A 235 6.90 -4.98 -1.77
N PHE A 236 6.70 -6.08 -1.06
CA PHE A 236 5.48 -6.87 -1.19
C PHE A 236 4.73 -6.85 0.14
N GLY A 237 3.50 -6.36 0.08
CA GLY A 237 2.56 -6.32 1.18
C GLY A 237 1.35 -7.19 0.93
N VAL A 238 0.68 -7.58 2.01
CA VAL A 238 -0.56 -8.35 1.98
C VAL A 238 -1.63 -7.68 2.83
N LYS A 239 -2.89 -7.73 2.38
CA LYS A 239 -4.06 -7.31 3.16
C LYS A 239 -4.75 -8.53 3.76
N ILE A 240 -4.94 -8.49 5.06
CA ILE A 240 -5.71 -9.48 5.82
C ILE A 240 -7.06 -8.84 6.14
N GLU A 241 -8.04 -9.14 5.32
CA GLU A 241 -9.30 -8.38 5.29
C GLU A 241 -10.53 -9.24 5.03
N ASP A 242 -10.39 -10.56 5.20
CA ASP A 242 -11.52 -11.48 5.17
C ASP A 242 -11.27 -12.75 6.00
N THR A 243 -12.33 -13.48 6.23
CA THR A 243 -12.32 -14.71 7.06
C THR A 243 -11.51 -15.86 6.45
N TYR A 244 -11.17 -15.82 5.16
CA TYR A 244 -10.29 -16.81 4.52
C TYR A 244 -8.83 -16.47 4.78
N ALA A 245 -8.46 -15.21 4.61
CA ALA A 245 -7.12 -14.70 4.91
C ALA A 245 -6.76 -14.92 6.40
N ASP A 246 -7.72 -14.80 7.32
CA ASP A 246 -7.52 -15.09 8.74
C ASP A 246 -7.02 -16.50 9.01
N LYS A 247 -7.45 -17.47 8.22
CA LYS A 247 -7.08 -18.89 8.43
C LYS A 247 -5.66 -19.16 7.99
N THR A 248 -5.15 -18.44 7.01
CA THR A 248 -3.85 -18.68 6.35
C THR A 248 -2.77 -17.69 6.78
N VAL A 249 -3.14 -16.61 7.48
CA VAL A 249 -2.25 -15.49 7.82
C VAL A 249 -0.91 -15.91 8.41
N ALA A 250 -0.89 -16.94 9.26
CA ALA A 250 0.35 -17.40 9.89
C ALA A 250 1.35 -17.99 8.88
N GLY A 251 0.86 -18.75 7.90
CA GLY A 251 1.66 -19.28 6.80
C GLY A 251 2.12 -18.17 5.85
N THR A 252 1.22 -17.25 5.52
CA THR A 252 1.50 -16.10 4.64
C THR A 252 2.59 -15.21 5.22
N MET A 253 2.51 -14.85 6.52
CA MET A 253 3.53 -14.01 7.18
C MET A 253 4.89 -14.68 7.30
N ALA A 254 4.96 -16.00 7.23
CA ALA A 254 6.22 -16.75 7.27
C ALA A 254 6.91 -16.87 5.91
N LEU A 255 6.26 -16.44 4.82
CA LEU A 255 6.86 -16.48 3.49
C LEU A 255 8.01 -15.47 3.37
N PRO A 256 9.15 -15.86 2.78
CA PRO A 256 10.24 -14.94 2.53
C PRO A 256 9.83 -13.87 1.51
N GLY A 257 10.16 -12.61 1.81
CA GLY A 257 9.88 -11.47 0.93
C GLY A 257 8.61 -10.70 1.25
N ILE A 258 7.81 -11.12 2.24
CA ILE A 258 6.73 -10.29 2.78
C ILE A 258 7.36 -9.18 3.62
N ALA A 259 7.13 -7.93 3.25
CA ALA A 259 7.70 -6.76 3.91
C ALA A 259 6.71 -6.07 4.84
N MET A 260 5.43 -6.07 4.47
CA MET A 260 4.37 -5.44 5.25
C MET A 260 3.08 -6.25 5.19
N ALA A 261 2.23 -6.04 6.18
CA ALA A 261 0.87 -6.55 6.18
C ALA A 261 -0.09 -5.51 6.75
N GLU A 262 -1.20 -5.35 6.10
CA GLU A 262 -2.31 -4.52 6.54
C GLU A 262 -3.43 -5.38 7.12
N TRP A 263 -4.04 -4.89 8.20
CA TRP A 263 -5.36 -5.30 8.58
C TRP A 263 -6.37 -4.31 7.98
N GLY A 264 -7.18 -4.79 7.01
CA GLY A 264 -8.18 -4.01 6.30
C GLY A 264 -9.55 -4.04 6.99
N PRO A 265 -9.86 -3.12 7.93
CA PRO A 265 -11.09 -3.20 8.72
C PRO A 265 -12.36 -3.01 7.90
N GLY A 266 -12.32 -2.33 6.77
CA GLY A 266 -13.46 -2.10 5.88
C GLY A 266 -14.02 -3.42 5.36
N ASP A 267 -13.26 -4.08 4.50
CA ASP A 267 -13.64 -5.36 3.91
C ASP A 267 -13.78 -6.44 4.97
N HIS A 268 -12.92 -6.47 5.99
CA HIS A 268 -13.03 -7.45 7.06
C HIS A 268 -14.38 -7.37 7.78
N SER A 269 -14.88 -6.15 8.05
CA SER A 269 -16.20 -5.97 8.65
C SER A 269 -17.31 -6.43 7.71
N TYR A 270 -17.19 -6.19 6.42
CA TYR A 270 -18.12 -6.66 5.41
C TYR A 270 -18.19 -8.20 5.38
N TRP A 271 -17.03 -8.87 5.43
CA TRP A 271 -16.96 -10.34 5.42
C TRP A 271 -17.47 -10.98 6.72
N LEU A 272 -17.35 -10.30 7.86
CA LEU A 272 -17.85 -10.81 9.16
C LEU A 272 -19.33 -10.51 9.39
N TYR A 273 -19.80 -9.32 8.98
CA TYR A 273 -21.15 -8.85 9.36
C TYR A 273 -22.10 -8.70 8.17
N GLY A 274 -21.61 -8.89 6.94
CA GLY A 274 -22.43 -8.78 5.74
C GLY A 274 -23.13 -7.41 5.63
N LEU A 275 -24.43 -7.42 5.38
CA LEU A 275 -25.21 -6.19 5.20
C LEU A 275 -25.34 -5.34 6.47
N GLU A 276 -25.03 -5.88 7.65
CA GLU A 276 -24.95 -5.05 8.86
C GLU A 276 -23.86 -4.00 8.77
N ALA A 277 -22.74 -4.32 8.07
CA ALA A 277 -21.65 -3.36 7.83
C ALA A 277 -22.06 -2.25 6.83
N HIS A 278 -23.07 -2.52 5.99
CA HIS A 278 -23.58 -1.61 4.95
C HIS A 278 -25.10 -1.59 4.94
N PRO A 279 -25.73 -0.99 5.97
CA PRO A 279 -27.20 -0.93 6.04
C PRO A 279 -27.76 -0.14 4.85
N GLU A 280 -28.94 -0.57 4.37
CA GLU A 280 -29.64 0.09 3.25
C GLU A 280 -29.94 1.56 3.55
N ASP A 281 -30.34 1.83 4.80
CA ASP A 281 -30.64 3.17 5.26
C ASP A 281 -29.66 3.61 6.36
N GLY A 282 -29.01 4.75 6.17
CA GLY A 282 -28.14 5.37 7.16
C GLY A 282 -26.64 5.06 6.96
N PRO A 283 -25.80 5.65 7.81
CA PRO A 283 -24.35 5.43 7.74
C PRO A 283 -23.95 4.05 8.27
N ALA A 284 -22.87 3.48 7.75
CA ALA A 284 -22.27 2.28 8.33
C ALA A 284 -21.96 2.48 9.83
N PRO A 285 -22.15 1.44 10.66
CA PRO A 285 -21.85 1.53 12.09
C PRO A 285 -20.37 1.88 12.32
N ARG A 286 -20.08 2.95 13.05
CA ARG A 286 -18.72 3.47 13.27
C ARG A 286 -17.86 2.59 14.19
N ASN A 287 -18.48 1.68 14.95
CA ASN A 287 -17.84 0.88 15.98
C ASN A 287 -17.60 -0.58 15.59
N LEU A 288 -17.78 -0.94 14.32
CA LEU A 288 -17.56 -2.33 13.89
C LEU A 288 -16.14 -2.80 14.16
N GLN A 289 -15.16 -1.95 13.90
CA GLN A 289 -13.75 -2.25 14.13
C GLN A 289 -13.39 -2.44 15.62
N ASP A 290 -14.23 -1.98 16.53
CA ASP A 290 -14.03 -2.07 17.99
C ASP A 290 -14.67 -3.34 18.57
N ARG A 291 -15.36 -4.13 17.76
CA ARG A 291 -15.96 -5.38 18.21
C ARG A 291 -14.87 -6.40 18.58
N PRO A 292 -15.09 -7.24 19.60
CA PRO A 292 -14.06 -8.14 20.11
C PRO A 292 -13.41 -9.04 19.06
N GLU A 293 -14.19 -9.56 18.11
CA GLU A 293 -13.70 -10.41 17.03
C GLU A 293 -12.79 -9.63 16.05
N MET A 294 -13.11 -8.37 15.73
CA MET A 294 -12.30 -7.50 14.89
C MET A 294 -11.00 -7.12 15.59
N VAL A 295 -11.08 -6.77 16.87
CA VAL A 295 -9.91 -6.48 17.70
C VAL A 295 -9.00 -7.72 17.82
N ALA A 296 -9.57 -8.90 17.98
CA ALA A 296 -8.81 -10.15 18.08
C ALA A 296 -8.04 -10.46 16.80
N VAL A 297 -8.65 -10.25 15.62
CA VAL A 297 -7.96 -10.44 14.33
C VAL A 297 -6.85 -9.41 14.17
N ARG A 298 -7.14 -8.13 14.40
CA ARG A 298 -6.13 -7.06 14.35
C ARG A 298 -4.93 -7.39 15.22
N GLN A 299 -5.16 -7.79 16.47
CA GLN A 299 -4.10 -8.17 17.41
C GLN A 299 -3.30 -9.37 16.89
N ARG A 300 -3.97 -10.37 16.35
CA ARG A 300 -3.32 -11.55 15.75
C ARG A 300 -2.41 -11.19 14.59
N VAL A 301 -2.87 -10.32 13.68
CA VAL A 301 -2.06 -9.83 12.54
C VAL A 301 -0.84 -9.09 13.06
N LEU A 302 -1.01 -8.18 14.03
CA LEU A 302 0.08 -7.44 14.66
C LEU A 302 1.12 -8.36 15.30
N ASP A 303 0.67 -9.37 16.05
CA ASP A 303 1.57 -10.31 16.71
C ASP A 303 2.37 -11.16 15.70
N LEU A 304 1.72 -11.56 14.60
CA LEU A 304 2.40 -12.27 13.51
C LEU A 304 3.38 -11.37 12.76
N CYS A 305 3.06 -10.11 12.57
CA CYS A 305 3.98 -9.11 12.02
C CYS A 305 5.22 -8.99 12.89
N LYS A 306 5.07 -8.82 14.20
CA LYS A 306 6.18 -8.77 15.16
C LYS A 306 7.03 -10.03 15.12
N LYS A 307 6.38 -11.21 15.14
CA LYS A 307 7.05 -12.51 15.10
C LYS A 307 7.92 -12.70 13.85
N ASN A 308 7.46 -12.24 12.70
CA ASN A 308 8.11 -12.47 11.41
C ASN A 308 8.90 -11.25 10.91
N ASN A 309 9.03 -10.19 11.72
CA ASN A 309 9.68 -8.92 11.34
C ASN A 309 9.05 -8.29 10.07
N VAL A 310 7.73 -8.39 9.95
CA VAL A 310 6.91 -7.76 8.91
C VAL A 310 6.39 -6.44 9.46
N ARG A 311 6.34 -5.39 8.65
CA ARG A 311 5.80 -4.09 9.07
C ARG A 311 4.28 -4.17 9.11
N PHE A 312 3.69 -3.71 10.21
CA PHE A 312 2.24 -3.69 10.36
C PHE A 312 1.69 -2.36 9.85
N LEU A 313 0.77 -2.43 8.90
CA LEU A 313 -0.06 -1.32 8.49
C LEU A 313 -1.39 -1.38 9.22
N ASN A 314 -1.74 -0.29 9.90
CA ASN A 314 -2.98 -0.17 10.63
C ASN A 314 -3.93 0.74 9.85
N GLY A 315 -4.72 0.15 8.96
CA GLY A 315 -5.66 0.91 8.12
C GLY A 315 -6.61 1.76 8.97
N GLY A 316 -6.78 3.02 8.57
CA GLY A 316 -7.69 3.95 9.22
C GLY A 316 -7.24 4.50 10.59
N ASN A 317 -6.06 4.17 11.07
CA ASN A 317 -5.51 4.74 12.29
C ASN A 317 -4.41 5.75 11.98
N ASN A 318 -4.53 6.95 12.54
CA ASN A 318 -3.52 8.00 12.48
C ASN A 318 -2.64 8.05 13.75
N ASP A 319 -2.81 7.06 14.64
CA ASP A 319 -2.02 6.94 15.85
C ASP A 319 -0.68 6.28 15.50
N PRO A 320 0.46 6.92 15.75
CA PRO A 320 1.78 6.37 15.45
C PRO A 320 2.20 5.24 16.40
N ASP A 321 1.51 5.04 17.53
CA ASP A 321 1.77 3.99 18.52
C ASP A 321 0.99 2.71 18.20
#